data_85ec1423387ebe3627704113cb3adb15
#
_entry.id   85ec1423387ebe3627704113cb3adb15
#
_cell.length_a   1.000
_cell.length_b   1.000
_cell.length_c   1.000
_cell.angle_alpha   90.00
_cell.angle_beta   90.00
_cell.angle_gamma   90.00
#
_symmetry.space_group_name_H-M   'P 1'
#
loop_
_entity.id
_entity.type
_entity.pdbx_description
1 polymer ?
#
loop_
_entity_poly.entity_id
_entity_poly.type
_entity_poly.pdbx_seq_one_letter_code
_entity_poly.pdbx_strand_id
1 'polypeptide(L)'
;MEKITLDNKPIFVTGAAGFIGSNLVKRLMNDVHGATIVGIDNMNDYYDVSLKEYRLKEIEKTDTDNSWTFVRGDIADRQLIDSLFEKYRPAVVVNLAAQAGVRYSITNPDAYIMSNMMGFYNILEACRHYPVEHLVYA
;
A
#
# COMPACT_ATOMS: atom_id res chain seq x y z
N MET A 1 -1.41 -5.14 24.82
CA MET A 1 -1.33 -4.46 23.52
C MET A 1 -2.37 -3.37 23.48
N GLU A 2 -1.95 -2.14 23.28
CA GLU A 2 -2.87 -1.02 23.12
C GLU A 2 -3.69 -1.20 21.84
N LYS A 3 -4.99 -0.94 21.93
CA LYS A 3 -5.84 -0.90 20.73
C LYS A 3 -5.58 0.40 19.98
N ILE A 4 -5.21 0.27 18.71
CA ILE A 4 -5.07 1.41 17.80
C ILE A 4 -6.43 1.69 17.18
N THR A 5 -6.88 2.92 17.29
CA THR A 5 -8.07 3.37 16.53
C THR A 5 -7.64 3.85 15.16
N LEU A 6 -8.43 3.56 14.15
CA LEU A 6 -8.14 3.92 12.77
C LEU A 6 -8.88 5.18 12.31
N ASP A 7 -9.91 5.59 13.06
CA ASP A 7 -10.69 6.77 12.72
C ASP A 7 -9.85 8.04 12.76
N ASN A 8 -10.08 8.92 11.79
CA ASN A 8 -9.43 10.23 11.66
C ASN A 8 -7.89 10.14 11.49
N LYS A 9 -7.36 9.01 11.02
CA LYS A 9 -5.92 8.81 10.86
C LYS A 9 -5.52 8.66 9.39
N PRO A 10 -4.29 9.09 9.05
CA PRO A 10 -3.70 8.75 7.76
C PRO A 10 -3.26 7.27 7.76
N ILE A 11 -3.74 6.52 6.78
CA ILE A 11 -3.45 5.09 6.61
C ILE A 11 -2.82 4.89 5.23
N PHE A 12 -1.65 4.26 5.19
CA PHE A 12 -0.91 4.00 3.97
C PHE A 12 -0.89 2.51 3.67
N VAL A 13 -1.36 2.12 2.47
CA VAL A 13 -1.45 0.72 2.05
C VAL A 13 -0.64 0.52 0.77
N THR A 14 0.36 -0.34 0.82
CA THR A 14 1.11 -0.75 -0.39
C THR A 14 0.48 -2.00 -0.99
N GLY A 15 0.62 -2.18 -2.30
CA GLY A 15 -0.07 -3.27 -3.01
C GLY A 15 -1.58 -3.06 -3.08
N ALA A 16 -2.02 -1.81 -3.11
CA ALA A 16 -3.43 -1.43 -2.96
C ALA A 16 -4.32 -1.91 -4.11
N ALA A 17 -3.78 -2.17 -5.30
CA ALA A 17 -4.53 -2.72 -6.44
C ALA A 17 -4.48 -4.26 -6.50
N GLY A 18 -3.76 -4.90 -5.59
CA GLY A 18 -3.69 -6.35 -5.47
C GLY A 18 -4.96 -6.95 -4.89
N PHE A 19 -5.04 -8.29 -4.89
CA PHE A 19 -6.23 -8.99 -4.39
C PHE A 19 -6.49 -8.69 -2.90
N ILE A 20 -5.49 -8.85 -2.07
CA ILE A 20 -5.62 -8.59 -0.62
C ILE A 20 -5.71 -7.10 -0.37
N GLY A 21 -4.82 -6.30 -0.97
CA GLY A 21 -4.74 -4.86 -0.72
C GLY A 21 -6.02 -4.12 -1.08
N SER A 22 -6.62 -4.40 -2.24
CA SER A 22 -7.85 -3.73 -2.66
C SER A 22 -9.05 -4.10 -1.77
N ASN A 23 -9.13 -5.35 -1.32
CA ASN A 23 -10.17 -5.77 -0.38
C ASN A 23 -10.00 -5.14 1.00
N LEU A 24 -8.75 -5.01 1.47
CA LEU A 24 -8.46 -4.27 2.70
C LEU A 24 -8.89 -2.80 2.58
N VAL A 25 -8.51 -2.13 1.49
CA VAL A 25 -8.89 -0.73 1.28
C VAL A 25 -10.42 -0.57 1.27
N LYS A 26 -11.14 -1.41 0.54
CA LYS A 26 -12.62 -1.39 0.54
C LYS A 26 -13.18 -1.57 1.95
N ARG A 27 -12.61 -2.47 2.73
CA ARG A 27 -13.04 -2.68 4.12
C ARG A 27 -12.80 -1.45 4.98
N LEU A 28 -11.62 -0.82 4.86
CA LEU A 28 -11.31 0.43 5.55
C LEU A 28 -12.28 1.55 5.15
N MET A 29 -12.56 1.70 3.87
CA MET A 29 -13.51 2.70 3.37
C MET A 29 -14.91 2.55 3.97
N ASN A 30 -15.34 1.33 4.28
CA ASN A 30 -16.66 1.05 4.84
C ASN A 30 -16.70 1.13 6.38
N ASP A 31 -15.65 0.70 7.06
CA ASP A 31 -15.68 0.47 8.51
C ASP A 31 -15.00 1.57 9.32
N VAL A 32 -14.14 2.39 8.70
CA VAL A 32 -13.40 3.47 9.36
C VAL A 32 -14.01 4.82 8.98
N HIS A 33 -13.91 5.82 9.83
CA HIS A 33 -14.51 7.15 9.62
C HIS A 33 -13.47 8.26 9.67
N GLY A 34 -13.58 9.21 8.73
CA GLY A 34 -12.75 10.41 8.71
C GLY A 34 -11.26 10.15 8.44
N ALA A 35 -10.90 8.97 7.94
CA ALA A 35 -9.51 8.63 7.66
C ALA A 35 -9.05 9.17 6.31
N THR A 36 -7.74 9.39 6.19
CA THR A 36 -7.07 9.67 4.93
C THR A 36 -6.37 8.39 4.48
N ILE A 37 -6.91 7.72 3.47
CA ILE A 37 -6.38 6.45 3.00
C ILE A 37 -5.59 6.68 1.71
N VAL A 38 -4.31 6.34 1.73
CA VAL A 38 -3.40 6.44 0.59
C VAL A 38 -2.94 5.05 0.19
N GLY A 39 -3.17 4.68 -1.05
CA GLY A 39 -2.73 3.41 -1.60
C GLY A 39 -1.68 3.60 -2.69
N ILE A 40 -0.69 2.72 -2.74
CA ILE A 40 0.32 2.67 -3.79
C ILE A 40 0.37 1.30 -4.43
N ASP A 41 0.50 1.27 -5.75
CA ASP A 41 0.73 0.05 -6.54
C ASP A 41 1.48 0.42 -7.80
N ASN A 42 2.42 -0.40 -8.23
CA ASN A 42 3.18 -0.14 -9.45
C ASN A 42 2.41 -0.55 -10.71
N MET A 43 1.27 -1.23 -10.53
CA MET A 43 0.42 -1.69 -11.64
C MET A 43 1.18 -2.57 -12.64
N ASN A 44 2.11 -3.40 -12.14
CA ASN A 44 2.87 -4.28 -13.03
C ASN A 44 1.97 -5.29 -13.73
N ASP A 45 2.45 -5.81 -14.84
CA ASP A 45 1.71 -6.69 -15.73
C ASP A 45 1.99 -8.19 -15.50
N TYR A 46 2.44 -8.55 -14.29
CA TYR A 46 2.63 -9.96 -13.92
C TYR A 46 1.37 -10.80 -14.17
N TYR A 47 0.21 -10.20 -13.95
CA TYR A 47 -1.08 -10.67 -14.45
C TYR A 47 -1.84 -9.49 -15.09
N ASP A 48 -3.01 -9.74 -15.67
CA ASP A 48 -3.77 -8.74 -16.42
C ASP A 48 -4.04 -7.47 -15.59
N VAL A 49 -3.50 -6.35 -16.06
CA VAL A 49 -3.62 -5.03 -15.41
C VAL A 49 -5.07 -4.57 -15.33
N SER A 50 -5.95 -5.01 -16.24
CA SER A 50 -7.36 -4.65 -16.23
C SER A 50 -8.07 -5.06 -14.92
N LEU A 51 -7.63 -6.14 -14.31
CA LEU A 51 -8.14 -6.61 -13.02
C LEU A 51 -7.77 -5.62 -11.89
N LYS A 52 -6.56 -5.08 -11.93
CA LYS A 52 -6.12 -4.04 -10.98
C LYS A 52 -6.91 -2.74 -11.17
N GLU A 53 -7.12 -2.33 -12.42
CA GLU A 53 -7.91 -1.15 -12.74
C GLU A 53 -9.37 -1.30 -12.28
N TYR A 54 -9.96 -2.47 -12.47
CA TYR A 54 -11.30 -2.79 -11.98
C TYR A 54 -11.38 -2.64 -10.46
N ARG A 55 -10.41 -3.17 -9.73
CA ARG A 55 -10.37 -3.07 -8.26
C ARG A 55 -10.28 -1.63 -7.78
N LEU A 56 -9.48 -0.80 -8.44
CA LEU A 56 -9.38 0.63 -8.11
C LEU A 56 -10.70 1.35 -8.36
N LYS A 57 -11.38 1.06 -9.46
CA LYS A 57 -12.71 1.63 -9.75
C LYS A 57 -13.75 1.24 -8.70
N GLU A 58 -13.71 0.01 -8.21
CA GLU A 58 -14.60 -0.44 -7.14
C GLU A 58 -14.36 0.32 -5.82
N ILE A 59 -13.09 0.64 -5.51
CA ILE A 59 -12.77 1.47 -4.35
C ILE A 59 -13.36 2.87 -4.51
N GLU A 60 -13.19 3.50 -5.67
CA GLU A 60 -13.68 4.86 -5.96
C GLU A 60 -15.20 4.99 -5.85
N LYS A 61 -15.95 3.92 -6.11
CA LYS A 61 -17.41 3.90 -6.02
C LYS A 61 -17.94 3.81 -4.58
N THR A 62 -17.09 3.57 -3.60
CA THR A 62 -17.51 3.41 -2.21
C THR A 62 -18.02 4.73 -1.66
N ASP A 63 -19.26 4.76 -1.16
CA ASP A 63 -19.80 5.91 -0.45
C ASP A 63 -19.25 5.92 0.98
N THR A 64 -18.47 6.94 1.29
CA THR A 64 -17.69 7.02 2.52
C THR A 64 -17.34 8.46 2.86
N ASP A 65 -17.09 8.74 4.15
CA ASP A 65 -16.53 10.00 4.64
C ASP A 65 -14.98 9.99 4.69
N ASN A 66 -14.35 8.87 4.29
CA ASN A 66 -12.90 8.77 4.18
C ASN A 66 -12.42 9.36 2.86
N SER A 67 -11.24 9.94 2.84
CA SER A 67 -10.59 10.31 1.59
C SER A 67 -9.76 9.14 1.05
N TRP A 68 -9.75 9.00 -0.27
CA TRP A 68 -8.96 7.99 -0.98
C TRP A 68 -8.06 8.66 -1.99
N THR A 69 -6.77 8.34 -1.94
CA THR A 69 -5.78 8.75 -2.93
C THR A 69 -5.02 7.53 -3.41
N PHE A 70 -5.02 7.30 -4.70
CA PHE A 70 -4.21 6.28 -5.33
C PHE A 70 -2.96 6.89 -5.96
N VAL A 71 -1.81 6.28 -5.69
CA VAL A 71 -0.52 6.66 -6.27
C VAL A 71 -0.01 5.49 -7.11
N ARG A 72 0.21 5.75 -8.40
CA ARG A 72 0.89 4.78 -9.26
C ARG A 72 2.39 4.94 -9.08
N GLY A 73 3.01 3.98 -8.44
CA GLY A 73 4.45 4.02 -8.16
C GLY A 73 4.94 2.74 -7.52
N ASP A 74 6.26 2.63 -7.42
CA ASP A 74 6.94 1.44 -6.91
C ASP A 74 7.52 1.74 -5.52
N ILE A 75 7.35 0.81 -4.58
CA ILE A 75 7.96 0.92 -3.25
C ILE A 75 9.49 0.86 -3.29
N ALA A 76 10.07 0.35 -4.38
CA ALA A 76 11.52 0.40 -4.62
C ALA A 76 12.02 1.82 -4.96
N ASP A 77 11.13 2.74 -5.30
CA ASP A 77 11.47 4.15 -5.52
C ASP A 77 11.51 4.88 -4.18
N ARG A 78 12.72 4.99 -3.62
CA ARG A 78 12.96 5.61 -2.32
C ARG A 78 12.49 7.06 -2.25
N GLN A 79 12.77 7.86 -3.27
CA GLN A 79 12.38 9.27 -3.28
C GLN A 79 10.86 9.44 -3.25
N LEU A 80 10.15 8.60 -3.99
CA LEU A 80 8.69 8.59 -3.99
C LEU A 80 8.14 8.24 -2.60
N ILE A 81 8.64 7.16 -2.01
CA ILE A 81 8.20 6.73 -0.67
C ILE A 81 8.47 7.81 0.39
N ASP A 82 9.67 8.38 0.40
CA ASP A 82 10.02 9.46 1.33
C ASP A 82 9.09 10.67 1.14
N SER A 83 8.79 11.05 -0.10
CA SER A 83 7.89 12.18 -0.39
C SER A 83 6.45 11.92 0.08
N LEU A 84 5.97 10.70 -0.07
CA LEU A 84 4.63 10.32 0.38
C LEU A 84 4.52 10.31 1.90
N PHE A 85 5.52 9.79 2.59
CA PHE A 85 5.56 9.80 4.05
C PHE A 85 5.70 11.21 4.61
N GLU A 86 6.49 12.06 3.97
CA GLU A 86 6.59 13.47 4.35
C GLU A 86 5.23 14.19 4.21
N LYS A 87 4.55 13.97 3.08
CA LYS A 87 3.28 14.62 2.78
C LYS A 87 2.14 14.14 3.67
N TYR A 88 1.98 12.83 3.80
CA TYR A 88 0.80 12.24 4.45
C TYR A 88 1.02 11.90 5.92
N ARG A 89 2.26 11.74 6.36
CA ARG A 89 2.61 11.37 7.74
C ARG A 89 1.74 10.23 8.27
N PRO A 90 1.78 9.04 7.65
CA PRO A 90 0.88 7.96 8.02
C PRO A 90 1.03 7.56 9.49
N ALA A 91 -0.09 7.38 10.16
CA ALA A 91 -0.14 6.80 11.50
C ALA A 91 -0.08 5.27 11.45
N VAL A 92 -0.68 4.70 10.41
CA VAL A 92 -0.71 3.25 10.19
C VAL A 92 -0.23 2.93 8.78
N VAL A 93 0.65 1.95 8.66
CA VAL A 93 1.17 1.46 7.40
C VAL A 93 0.88 -0.03 7.27
N VAL A 94 0.31 -0.45 6.14
CA VAL A 94 0.10 -1.85 5.80
C VAL A 94 0.88 -2.17 4.53
N ASN A 95 1.95 -2.94 4.66
CA ASN A 95 2.79 -3.29 3.53
C ASN A 95 2.44 -4.67 2.98
N LEU A 96 1.73 -4.67 1.84
CA LEU A 96 1.32 -5.87 1.11
C LEU A 96 1.97 -5.95 -0.27
N ALA A 97 2.66 -4.91 -0.71
CA ALA A 97 3.35 -4.92 -2.00
C ALA A 97 4.49 -5.94 -1.98
N ALA A 98 4.43 -6.87 -2.90
CA ALA A 98 5.44 -7.90 -3.08
C ALA A 98 5.33 -8.52 -4.47
N GLN A 99 6.43 -9.04 -4.98
CA GLN A 99 6.43 -9.93 -6.13
C GLN A 99 6.10 -11.34 -5.63
N ALA A 100 4.98 -11.90 -6.09
CA ALA A 100 4.53 -13.25 -5.77
C ALA A 100 4.88 -14.23 -6.89
N GLY A 101 4.77 -15.54 -6.60
CA GLY A 101 4.95 -16.60 -7.56
C GLY A 101 6.36 -17.21 -7.55
N VAL A 102 6.51 -18.42 -7.01
CA VAL A 102 7.82 -19.07 -6.84
C VAL A 102 8.53 -19.29 -8.19
N ARG A 103 7.80 -19.76 -9.19
CA ARG A 103 8.40 -20.09 -10.50
C ARG A 103 8.94 -18.87 -11.24
N TYR A 104 8.28 -17.74 -11.12
CA TYR A 104 8.70 -16.51 -11.79
C TYR A 104 10.06 -16.03 -11.27
N SER A 105 10.44 -16.40 -10.04
CA SER A 105 11.75 -16.04 -9.48
C SER A 105 12.94 -16.67 -10.23
N ILE A 106 12.70 -17.77 -10.95
CA ILE A 106 13.72 -18.43 -11.74
C ILE A 106 14.06 -17.60 -12.99
N THR A 107 13.06 -16.98 -13.60
CA THR A 107 13.22 -16.21 -14.84
C THR A 107 13.45 -14.73 -14.60
N ASN A 108 12.96 -14.18 -13.48
CA ASN A 108 13.10 -12.76 -13.13
C ASN A 108 13.38 -12.56 -11.64
N PRO A 109 14.57 -12.96 -11.14
CA PRO A 109 14.92 -12.79 -9.72
C PRO A 109 15.01 -11.32 -9.30
N ASP A 110 15.34 -10.40 -10.21
CA ASP A 110 15.47 -8.97 -9.92
C ASP A 110 14.15 -8.38 -9.39
N ALA A 111 13.01 -8.83 -9.92
CA ALA A 111 11.70 -8.37 -9.44
C ALA A 111 11.49 -8.66 -7.95
N TYR A 112 12.00 -9.81 -7.48
CA TYR A 112 11.90 -10.20 -6.06
C TYR A 112 12.83 -9.38 -5.18
N ILE A 113 14.07 -9.16 -5.62
CA ILE A 113 15.04 -8.33 -4.89
C ILE A 113 14.51 -6.90 -4.77
N MET A 114 14.05 -6.33 -5.88
CA MET A 114 13.59 -4.94 -5.90
C MET A 114 12.32 -4.75 -5.06
N SER A 115 11.32 -5.61 -5.22
CA SER A 115 10.05 -5.47 -4.50
C SER A 115 10.14 -5.94 -3.05
N ASN A 116 10.68 -7.16 -2.83
CA ASN A 116 10.57 -7.83 -1.54
C ASN A 116 11.70 -7.47 -0.57
N MET A 117 12.85 -7.02 -1.09
CA MET A 117 13.97 -6.57 -0.27
C MET A 117 14.11 -5.05 -0.29
N MET A 118 14.40 -4.44 -1.42
CA MET A 118 14.62 -2.99 -1.50
C MET A 118 13.34 -2.21 -1.19
N GLY A 119 12.22 -2.63 -1.74
CA GLY A 119 10.93 -1.99 -1.47
C GLY A 119 10.55 -2.06 0.01
N PHE A 120 10.67 -3.23 0.62
CA PHE A 120 10.38 -3.38 2.04
C PHE A 120 11.35 -2.57 2.91
N TYR A 121 12.64 -2.58 2.57
CA TYR A 121 13.64 -1.75 3.24
C TYR A 121 13.25 -0.25 3.19
N ASN A 122 12.81 0.24 2.03
CA ASN A 122 12.36 1.63 1.90
C ASN A 122 11.17 1.94 2.82
N ILE A 123 10.22 1.02 2.95
CA ILE A 123 9.09 1.19 3.86
C ILE A 123 9.56 1.23 5.32
N LEU A 124 10.46 0.33 5.72
CA LEU A 124 11.02 0.31 7.07
C LEU A 124 11.76 1.63 7.39
N GLU A 125 12.59 2.11 6.47
CA GLU A 125 13.33 3.36 6.63
C GLU A 125 12.39 4.57 6.69
N ALA A 126 11.35 4.60 5.87
CA ALA A 126 10.34 5.65 5.92
C ALA A 126 9.61 5.66 7.28
N CYS A 127 9.24 4.50 7.80
CA CYS A 127 8.63 4.37 9.13
C CYS A 127 9.57 4.82 10.25
N ARG A 128 10.87 4.65 10.07
CA ARG A 128 11.88 5.10 11.03
C ARG A 128 12.07 6.61 11.00
N HIS A 129 12.13 7.21 9.81
CA HIS A 129 12.31 8.66 9.62
C HIS A 129 11.05 9.46 9.92
N TYR A 130 9.87 8.88 9.63
CA TYR A 130 8.55 9.44 9.91
C TYR A 130 7.80 8.44 10.80
N PRO A 131 8.02 8.47 12.13
CA PRO A 131 7.51 7.43 13.03
C PRO A 131 6.01 7.18 12.89
N VAL A 132 5.65 5.92 12.74
CA VAL A 132 4.26 5.46 12.64
C VAL A 132 3.83 4.81 13.97
N GLU A 133 2.52 4.82 14.25
CA GLU A 133 2.00 4.13 15.44
C GLU A 133 2.00 2.61 15.25
N HIS A 134 1.77 2.16 14.01
CA HIS A 134 1.68 0.73 13.72
C HIS A 134 2.08 0.42 12.27
N LEU A 135 2.94 -0.58 12.12
CA LEU A 135 3.31 -1.16 10.83
C LEU A 135 2.86 -2.62 10.80
N VAL A 136 2.03 -2.96 9.83
CA VAL A 136 1.63 -4.34 9.52
C VAL A 136 2.29 -4.74 8.19
N TYR A 137 2.86 -5.93 8.15
CA TYR A 137 3.46 -6.45 6.92
C TYR A 137 3.25 -7.96 6.79
N ALA A 138 3.19 -8.42 5.57
CA ALA A 138 3.09 -9.83 5.25
C ALA A 138 4.43 -10.36 4.72
#